data_485d9806dcbf8fa6fcd2b5ddcfa7f790
#
_entry.id   485d9806dcbf8fa6fcd2b5ddcfa7f790
#
_cell.length_a   1.000
_cell.length_b   1.000
_cell.length_c   1.000
_cell.angle_alpha   90.00
_cell.angle_beta   90.00
_cell.angle_gamma   90.00
#
_symmetry.space_group_name_H-M   'P 1'
#
loop_
_entity.id
_entity.type
_entity.pdbx_description
1 polymer ?
#
loop_
_entity_poly.entity_id
_entity_poly.type
_entity_poly.pdbx_seq_one_letter_code
_entity_poly.pdbx_strand_id
1 'polypeptide(L)'
;MTVVLASANQAKAQELTSILRMLWNDSVTVVTAADVLGHALIVEESGCTLEENAYLKATAVFERTLLPTIADDTGLEVEALGGQPGVRTARFAGEDASWEANNDLLLRMLEGANTRRAQFRTVVCYRDKLRTIFAEGLCIGTIAEKPRGTGGFGYDPLFIPDGYPCTFAEMTPEQKQAISHRRRALENLVTQLREVWSY
;
A
#
# COMPACT_ATOMS: atom_id res chain seq x y z
N MET A 1 -13.25 6.18 -18.95
CA MET A 1 -12.45 4.94 -18.97
C MET A 1 -12.67 4.22 -17.64
N THR A 2 -12.73 2.88 -17.65
CA THR A 2 -12.83 2.09 -16.41
C THR A 2 -11.47 1.50 -16.06
N VAL A 3 -11.08 1.59 -14.79
CA VAL A 3 -9.86 1.00 -14.23
C VAL A 3 -10.24 0.09 -13.08
N VAL A 4 -9.65 -1.11 -13.06
CA VAL A 4 -9.92 -2.13 -12.05
C VAL A 4 -8.85 -2.06 -10.95
N LEU A 5 -9.27 -2.07 -9.68
CA LEU A 5 -8.37 -2.23 -8.54
C LEU A 5 -8.22 -3.71 -8.17
N ALA A 6 -6.98 -4.19 -8.22
CA ALA A 6 -6.61 -5.54 -7.83
C ALA A 6 -6.21 -5.59 -6.34
N SER A 7 -7.17 -5.45 -5.45
CA SER A 7 -6.94 -5.57 -4.00
C SER A 7 -8.01 -6.44 -3.37
N ALA A 8 -7.60 -7.48 -2.64
CA ALA A 8 -8.48 -8.28 -1.81
C ALA A 8 -8.71 -7.65 -0.42
N ASN A 9 -7.88 -6.70 -0.02
CA ASN A 9 -8.01 -5.97 1.24
C ASN A 9 -9.00 -4.80 1.07
N GLN A 10 -10.17 -4.92 1.69
CA GLN A 10 -11.25 -3.94 1.55
C GLN A 10 -10.85 -2.53 2.05
N ALA A 11 -10.12 -2.42 3.16
CA ALA A 11 -9.68 -1.13 3.69
C ALA A 11 -8.71 -0.43 2.71
N LYS A 12 -7.75 -1.18 2.14
CA LYS A 12 -6.86 -0.69 1.09
C LYS A 12 -7.64 -0.26 -0.16
N ALA A 13 -8.56 -1.08 -0.62
CA ALA A 13 -9.35 -0.79 -1.82
C ALA A 13 -10.16 0.51 -1.67
N GLN A 14 -10.74 0.75 -0.50
CA GLN A 14 -11.46 1.99 -0.19
C GLN A 14 -10.54 3.21 -0.21
N GLU A 15 -9.37 3.12 0.46
CA GLU A 15 -8.36 4.19 0.47
C GLU A 15 -7.88 4.53 -0.94
N LEU A 16 -7.47 3.52 -1.72
CA LEU A 16 -6.99 3.68 -3.09
C LEU A 16 -8.07 4.28 -4.01
N THR A 17 -9.32 3.79 -3.90
CA THR A 17 -10.45 4.33 -4.67
C THR A 17 -10.69 5.79 -4.39
N SER A 18 -10.67 6.18 -3.10
CA SER A 18 -10.85 7.57 -2.67
C SER A 18 -9.77 8.49 -3.28
N ILE A 19 -8.51 8.07 -3.19
CA ILE A 19 -7.38 8.82 -3.74
C ILE A 19 -7.49 8.95 -5.27
N LEU A 20 -7.75 7.86 -5.98
CA LEU A 20 -7.84 7.86 -7.44
C LEU A 20 -8.97 8.72 -7.96
N ARG A 21 -10.16 8.68 -7.34
CA ARG A 21 -11.28 9.55 -7.71
C ARG A 21 -10.91 11.03 -7.57
N MET A 22 -10.25 11.40 -6.49
CA MET A 22 -9.77 12.76 -6.29
C MET A 22 -8.73 13.17 -7.35
N LEU A 23 -7.76 12.32 -7.69
CA LEU A 23 -6.70 12.61 -8.64
C LEU A 23 -7.19 12.69 -10.09
N TRP A 24 -8.23 11.94 -10.43
CA TRP A 24 -8.80 11.90 -11.78
C TRP A 24 -10.06 12.78 -11.97
N ASN A 25 -10.51 13.48 -10.92
CA ASN A 25 -11.69 14.36 -10.99
C ASN A 25 -12.90 13.66 -11.64
N ASP A 26 -13.19 12.43 -11.24
CA ASP A 26 -14.28 11.58 -11.77
C ASP A 26 -14.22 11.28 -13.30
N SER A 27 -13.12 11.62 -13.98
CA SER A 27 -12.94 11.30 -15.41
C SER A 27 -12.71 9.81 -15.67
N VAL A 28 -12.37 9.05 -14.63
CA VAL A 28 -12.10 7.61 -14.65
C VAL A 28 -13.00 6.90 -13.65
N THR A 29 -13.70 5.88 -14.12
CA THR A 29 -14.48 5.00 -13.23
C THR A 29 -13.55 3.97 -12.59
N VAL A 30 -13.48 3.97 -11.26
CA VAL A 30 -12.70 3.00 -10.48
C VAL A 30 -13.63 1.96 -9.91
N VAL A 31 -13.38 0.69 -10.23
CA VAL A 31 -14.13 -0.50 -9.75
C VAL A 31 -13.15 -1.50 -9.12
N THR A 32 -13.62 -2.35 -8.23
CA THR A 32 -12.79 -3.44 -7.69
C THR A 32 -12.81 -4.67 -8.62
N ALA A 33 -11.81 -5.54 -8.49
CA ALA A 33 -11.81 -6.82 -9.19
C ALA A 33 -13.04 -7.67 -8.83
N ALA A 34 -13.50 -7.60 -7.58
CA ALA A 34 -14.70 -8.30 -7.12
C ALA A 34 -15.97 -7.78 -7.79
N ASP A 35 -16.09 -6.47 -8.04
CA ASP A 35 -17.24 -5.89 -8.75
C ASP A 35 -17.33 -6.37 -10.19
N VAL A 36 -16.18 -6.57 -10.85
CA VAL A 36 -16.12 -7.01 -12.25
C VAL A 36 -16.28 -8.52 -12.39
N LEU A 37 -15.65 -9.30 -11.51
CA LEU A 37 -15.60 -10.77 -11.59
C LEU A 37 -16.77 -11.44 -10.85
N GLY A 38 -17.49 -10.71 -9.98
CA GLY A 38 -18.54 -11.27 -9.13
C GLY A 38 -18.01 -12.05 -7.92
N HIS A 39 -16.70 -12.11 -7.73
CA HIS A 39 -16.05 -12.75 -6.58
C HIS A 39 -14.68 -12.14 -6.30
N ALA A 40 -14.19 -12.27 -5.08
CA ALA A 40 -12.84 -11.86 -4.73
C ALA A 40 -11.81 -12.75 -5.43
N LEU A 41 -10.78 -12.14 -6.02
CA LEU A 41 -9.64 -12.85 -6.59
C LEU A 41 -8.48 -12.82 -5.60
N ILE A 42 -8.14 -13.98 -5.07
CA ILE A 42 -6.94 -14.15 -4.23
C ILE A 42 -5.78 -14.47 -5.15
N VAL A 43 -4.76 -13.64 -5.10
CA VAL A 43 -3.51 -13.83 -5.84
C VAL A 43 -2.41 -14.18 -4.85
N GLU A 44 -1.69 -15.25 -5.12
CA GLU A 44 -0.52 -15.62 -4.31
C GLU A 44 0.60 -14.60 -4.49
N GLU A 45 1.01 -13.98 -3.39
CA GLU A 45 2.11 -13.00 -3.36
C GLU A 45 3.44 -13.74 -3.13
N SER A 46 3.92 -14.43 -4.16
CA SER A 46 5.15 -15.22 -4.14
C SER A 46 6.40 -14.42 -4.53
N GLY A 47 6.25 -13.13 -4.83
CA GLY A 47 7.36 -12.25 -5.20
C GLY A 47 8.29 -11.94 -4.03
N CYS A 48 9.56 -11.71 -4.35
CA CYS A 48 10.60 -11.31 -3.40
C CYS A 48 10.66 -9.79 -3.19
N THR A 49 9.96 -9.01 -4.03
CA THR A 49 9.91 -7.56 -3.98
C THR A 49 8.47 -7.06 -4.03
N LEU A 50 8.26 -5.81 -3.60
CA LEU A 50 6.95 -5.15 -3.70
C LEU A 50 6.53 -5.00 -5.16
N GLU A 51 7.48 -4.73 -6.07
CA GLU A 51 7.27 -4.63 -7.50
C GLU A 51 6.73 -5.93 -8.08
N GLU A 52 7.36 -7.05 -7.74
CA GLU A 52 6.92 -8.37 -8.19
C GLU A 52 5.51 -8.70 -7.73
N ASN A 53 5.19 -8.46 -6.46
CA ASN A 53 3.85 -8.72 -5.93
C ASN A 53 2.79 -7.78 -6.53
N ALA A 54 3.09 -6.50 -6.70
CA ALA A 54 2.19 -5.56 -7.38
C ALA A 54 1.95 -6.00 -8.84
N TYR A 55 2.98 -6.45 -9.55
CA TYR A 55 2.89 -6.96 -10.91
C TYR A 55 2.05 -8.24 -10.99
N LEU A 56 2.28 -9.22 -10.10
CA LEU A 56 1.52 -10.46 -10.05
C LEU A 56 0.02 -10.19 -9.87
N LYS A 57 -0.33 -9.31 -8.94
CA LYS A 57 -1.73 -8.92 -8.68
C LYS A 57 -2.34 -8.19 -9.88
N ALA A 58 -1.64 -7.21 -10.46
CA ALA A 58 -2.14 -6.47 -11.62
C ALA A 58 -2.36 -7.39 -12.82
N THR A 59 -1.40 -8.29 -13.08
CA THR A 59 -1.46 -9.23 -14.20
C THR A 59 -2.61 -10.21 -14.03
N ALA A 60 -2.74 -10.84 -12.86
CA ALA A 60 -3.79 -11.82 -12.61
C ALA A 60 -5.21 -11.28 -12.81
N VAL A 61 -5.45 -10.00 -12.46
CA VAL A 61 -6.74 -9.34 -12.67
C VAL A 61 -6.88 -8.87 -14.11
N PHE A 62 -5.85 -8.27 -14.72
CA PHE A 62 -5.89 -7.85 -16.11
C PHE A 62 -6.19 -8.99 -17.07
N GLU A 63 -5.57 -10.17 -16.91
CA GLU A 63 -5.78 -11.32 -17.77
C GLU A 63 -7.22 -11.87 -17.71
N ARG A 64 -7.94 -11.66 -16.60
CA ARG A 64 -9.33 -12.09 -16.42
C ARG A 64 -10.34 -11.06 -16.88
N THR A 65 -10.01 -9.77 -16.74
CA THR A 65 -10.96 -8.69 -17.03
C THR A 65 -10.73 -8.02 -18.38
N LEU A 66 -9.51 -8.09 -18.90
CA LEU A 66 -9.01 -7.35 -20.07
C LEU A 66 -9.16 -5.82 -19.94
N LEU A 67 -9.38 -5.34 -18.71
CA LEU A 67 -9.51 -3.92 -18.39
C LEU A 67 -8.21 -3.39 -17.78
N PRO A 68 -7.86 -2.12 -18.01
CA PRO A 68 -6.77 -1.48 -17.30
C PRO A 68 -6.85 -1.72 -15.79
N THR A 69 -5.76 -2.17 -15.20
CA THR A 69 -5.73 -2.65 -13.82
C THR A 69 -4.64 -1.93 -13.04
N ILE A 70 -4.94 -1.55 -11.80
CA ILE A 70 -3.98 -1.05 -10.82
C ILE A 70 -3.94 -2.04 -9.66
N ALA A 71 -2.73 -2.42 -9.25
CA ALA A 71 -2.46 -3.15 -8.02
C ALA A 71 -1.41 -2.40 -7.19
N ASP A 72 -1.45 -2.55 -5.88
CA ASP A 72 -0.41 -2.06 -4.98
C ASP A 72 0.21 -3.20 -4.18
N ASP A 73 1.47 -3.03 -3.82
CA ASP A 73 2.06 -3.72 -2.69
C ASP A 73 2.77 -2.75 -1.75
N THR A 74 2.72 -3.04 -0.43
CA THR A 74 3.20 -2.10 0.58
C THR A 74 4.00 -2.83 1.63
N GLY A 75 5.20 -2.33 1.90
CA GLY A 75 6.07 -2.77 2.98
C GLY A 75 6.33 -1.68 4.01
N LEU A 76 6.47 -2.10 5.26
CA LEU A 76 7.15 -1.32 6.31
C LEU A 76 8.62 -1.75 6.29
N GLU A 77 9.51 -0.80 6.12
CA GLU A 77 10.96 -1.03 6.11
C GLU A 77 11.58 -0.34 7.32
N VAL A 78 12.25 -1.10 8.19
CA VAL A 78 12.82 -0.59 9.44
C VAL A 78 14.34 -0.68 9.38
N GLU A 79 15.01 0.45 9.57
CA GLU A 79 16.47 0.58 9.41
C GLU A 79 17.25 -0.39 10.30
N ALA A 80 16.94 -0.43 11.60
CA ALA A 80 17.61 -1.32 12.55
C ALA A 80 17.44 -2.81 12.25
N LEU A 81 16.46 -3.17 11.42
CA LEU A 81 16.16 -4.55 11.04
C LEU A 81 16.59 -4.86 9.60
N GLY A 82 17.45 -4.03 9.00
CA GLY A 82 17.92 -4.23 7.63
C GLY A 82 16.81 -4.18 6.59
N GLY A 83 15.76 -3.37 6.81
CA GLY A 83 14.60 -3.22 5.93
C GLY A 83 13.46 -4.20 6.20
N GLN A 84 13.59 -5.11 7.18
CA GLN A 84 12.47 -5.96 7.58
C GLN A 84 11.38 -5.12 8.29
N PRO A 85 10.09 -5.54 8.24
CA PRO A 85 9.52 -6.72 7.58
C PRO A 85 9.47 -6.65 6.04
N GLY A 86 9.54 -5.47 5.41
CA GLY A 86 9.58 -5.31 3.96
C GLY A 86 8.39 -5.98 3.26
N VAL A 87 8.64 -6.83 2.27
CA VAL A 87 7.62 -7.58 1.53
C VAL A 87 6.78 -8.51 2.42
N ARG A 88 7.30 -8.90 3.60
CA ARG A 88 6.58 -9.74 4.56
C ARG A 88 5.75 -8.96 5.58
N THR A 89 5.50 -7.69 5.33
CA THR A 89 4.81 -6.77 6.25
C THR A 89 3.52 -7.35 6.86
N ALA A 90 2.67 -7.97 6.05
CA ALA A 90 1.40 -8.51 6.53
C ALA A 90 1.54 -9.85 7.30
N ARG A 91 2.65 -10.57 7.13
CA ARG A 91 2.92 -11.91 7.67
C ARG A 91 4.25 -11.98 8.42
N PHE A 92 4.63 -10.90 9.09
CA PHE A 92 5.92 -10.78 9.75
C PHE A 92 6.08 -11.79 10.90
N ALA A 93 5.02 -11.99 11.69
CA ALA A 93 5.00 -12.96 12.79
C ALA A 93 4.49 -14.36 12.37
N GLY A 94 4.20 -14.57 11.09
CA GLY A 94 3.71 -15.84 10.53
C GLY A 94 2.63 -15.62 9.47
N GLU A 95 2.33 -16.65 8.69
CA GLU A 95 1.40 -16.52 7.54
C GLU A 95 -0.02 -16.10 7.97
N ASP A 96 -0.50 -16.58 9.12
CA ASP A 96 -1.83 -16.27 9.67
C ASP A 96 -1.78 -15.31 10.87
N ALA A 97 -0.67 -14.56 11.02
CA ALA A 97 -0.49 -13.68 12.16
C ALA A 97 -1.46 -12.51 12.15
N SER A 98 -2.00 -12.16 13.33
CA SER A 98 -2.77 -10.94 13.49
C SER A 98 -1.88 -9.68 13.41
N TRP A 99 -2.49 -8.52 13.19
CA TRP A 99 -1.74 -7.26 13.22
C TRP A 99 -1.11 -6.98 14.58
N GLU A 100 -1.79 -7.36 15.66
CA GLU A 100 -1.26 -7.26 17.02
C GLU A 100 0.00 -8.12 17.18
N ALA A 101 -0.01 -9.36 16.69
CA ALA A 101 1.15 -10.24 16.74
C ALA A 101 2.33 -9.70 15.93
N ASN A 102 2.06 -9.10 14.76
CA ASN A 102 3.07 -8.45 13.94
C ASN A 102 3.67 -7.21 14.66
N ASN A 103 2.82 -6.39 15.27
CA ASN A 103 3.24 -5.22 16.05
C ASN A 103 4.08 -5.60 17.26
N ASP A 104 3.66 -6.62 18.02
CA ASP A 104 4.38 -7.12 19.19
C ASP A 104 5.75 -7.70 18.81
N LEU A 105 5.82 -8.44 17.70
CA LEU A 105 7.10 -8.93 17.19
C LEU A 105 8.02 -7.78 16.82
N LEU A 106 7.51 -6.78 16.10
CA LEU A 106 8.29 -5.60 15.70
C LEU A 106 8.87 -4.86 16.93
N LEU A 107 8.05 -4.64 17.95
CA LEU A 107 8.48 -3.98 19.17
C LEU A 107 9.58 -4.77 19.90
N ARG A 108 9.42 -6.08 20.05
CA ARG A 108 10.43 -6.97 20.65
C ARG A 108 11.76 -6.92 19.88
N MET A 109 11.71 -6.97 18.55
CA MET A 109 12.93 -6.91 17.73
C MET A 109 13.64 -5.56 17.80
N LEU A 110 12.92 -4.50 18.19
CA LEU A 110 13.48 -3.16 18.37
C LEU A 110 13.90 -2.86 19.82
N GLU A 111 13.84 -3.84 20.72
CA GLU A 111 14.38 -3.69 22.08
C GLU A 111 15.89 -3.48 22.02
N GLY A 112 16.37 -2.39 22.61
CA GLY A 112 17.80 -2.01 22.61
C GLY A 112 18.35 -1.52 21.26
N ALA A 113 17.51 -1.32 20.24
CA ALA A 113 17.95 -0.81 18.95
C ALA A 113 18.43 0.65 19.06
N ASN A 114 19.53 0.99 18.38
CA ASN A 114 20.09 2.33 18.35
C ASN A 114 19.25 3.33 17.54
N THR A 115 18.42 2.83 16.63
CA THR A 115 17.51 3.64 15.79
C THR A 115 16.18 2.95 15.68
N ARG A 116 15.13 3.74 15.59
CA ARG A 116 13.77 3.28 15.31
C ARG A 116 13.25 3.84 13.96
N ARG A 117 14.17 4.38 13.14
CA ARG A 117 13.85 4.93 11.82
C ARG A 117 13.22 3.86 10.95
N ALA A 118 12.16 4.27 10.27
CA ALA A 118 11.40 3.38 9.41
C ALA A 118 10.75 4.17 8.28
N GLN A 119 10.30 3.46 7.25
CA GLN A 119 9.48 4.04 6.21
C GLN A 119 8.41 3.04 5.76
N PHE A 120 7.24 3.57 5.44
CA PHE A 120 6.33 2.84 4.57
C PHE A 120 6.71 3.10 3.11
N ARG A 121 6.79 2.04 2.34
CA ARG A 121 6.99 2.08 0.90
C ARG A 121 5.82 1.38 0.22
N THR A 122 5.19 2.04 -0.73
CA THR A 122 4.18 1.44 -1.61
C THR A 122 4.68 1.47 -3.04
N VAL A 123 4.58 0.34 -3.71
CA VAL A 123 4.72 0.24 -5.16
C VAL A 123 3.34 -0.01 -5.76
N VAL A 124 2.97 0.78 -6.75
CA VAL A 124 1.78 0.55 -7.56
C VAL A 124 2.20 0.11 -8.96
N CYS A 125 1.48 -0.87 -9.49
CA CYS A 125 1.62 -1.36 -10.85
C CYS A 125 0.33 -1.09 -11.61
N TYR A 126 0.43 -0.31 -12.69
CA TYR A 126 -0.62 -0.18 -13.71
C TYR A 126 -0.32 -1.15 -14.85
N ARG A 127 -1.33 -1.87 -15.30
CA ARG A 127 -1.23 -2.76 -16.45
C ARG A 127 -2.43 -2.61 -17.37
N ASP A 128 -2.15 -2.41 -18.66
CA ASP A 128 -3.13 -2.50 -19.74
C ASP A 128 -2.59 -3.44 -20.84
N LYS A 129 -3.28 -3.48 -21.99
CA LYS A 129 -2.89 -4.33 -23.14
C LYS A 129 -1.50 -3.96 -23.70
N LEU A 130 -1.09 -2.71 -23.58
CA LEU A 130 0.10 -2.17 -24.24
C LEU A 130 1.25 -1.92 -23.26
N ARG A 131 0.95 -1.73 -21.95
CA ARG A 131 1.89 -1.14 -21.01
C ARG A 131 1.83 -1.79 -19.65
N THR A 132 2.98 -1.76 -18.99
CA THR A 132 3.13 -1.96 -17.55
C THR A 132 3.93 -0.78 -17.01
N ILE A 133 3.35 -0.06 -16.05
CA ILE A 133 3.95 1.14 -15.45
C ILE A 133 4.03 0.93 -13.96
N PHE A 134 5.17 1.22 -13.37
CA PHE A 134 5.37 1.21 -11.92
C PHE A 134 5.57 2.63 -11.40
N ALA A 135 5.01 2.89 -10.23
CA ALA A 135 5.29 4.09 -9.48
C ALA A 135 5.39 3.74 -7.99
N GLU A 136 6.18 4.52 -7.27
CA GLU A 136 6.36 4.33 -5.83
C GLU A 136 6.05 5.58 -5.04
N GLY A 137 5.74 5.38 -3.76
CA GLY A 137 5.60 6.45 -2.79
C GLY A 137 6.12 6.02 -1.43
N LEU A 138 6.81 6.92 -0.77
CA LEU A 138 7.43 6.72 0.53
C LEU A 138 6.78 7.62 1.58
N CYS A 139 6.66 7.11 2.80
CA CYS A 139 6.40 7.93 3.98
C CYS A 139 7.45 7.58 5.03
N ILE A 140 8.36 8.51 5.30
CA ILE A 140 9.46 8.32 6.23
C ILE A 140 8.97 8.69 7.64
N GLY A 141 9.47 7.99 8.65
CA GLY A 141 9.06 8.19 10.03
C GLY A 141 9.87 7.36 11.02
N THR A 142 9.23 7.06 12.15
CA THR A 142 9.86 6.38 13.28
C THR A 142 8.85 5.43 13.92
N ILE A 143 9.30 4.29 14.43
CA ILE A 143 8.48 3.35 15.19
C ILE A 143 8.37 3.80 16.65
N ALA A 144 7.16 3.99 17.15
CA ALA A 144 6.87 4.32 18.55
C ALA A 144 7.31 3.18 19.49
N GLU A 145 7.55 3.51 20.76
CA GLU A 145 7.91 2.50 21.79
C GLU A 145 6.73 1.62 22.21
N LYS A 146 5.50 2.11 22.02
CA LYS A 146 4.26 1.39 22.30
C LYS A 146 3.16 1.83 21.34
N PRO A 147 2.14 0.99 21.11
CA PRO A 147 1.02 1.36 20.26
C PRO A 147 0.24 2.57 20.81
N ARG A 148 -0.18 3.46 19.92
CA ARG A 148 -1.02 4.63 20.22
C ARG A 148 -2.07 4.81 19.14
N GLY A 149 -3.28 5.22 19.56
CA GLY A 149 -4.42 5.39 18.66
C GLY A 149 -5.13 4.07 18.33
N THR A 150 -6.29 4.19 17.71
CA THR A 150 -7.16 3.05 17.36
C THR A 150 -7.62 3.07 15.90
N GLY A 151 -7.20 4.10 15.15
CA GLY A 151 -7.55 4.23 13.73
C GLY A 151 -6.64 3.42 12.82
N GLY A 152 -7.03 3.32 11.56
CA GLY A 152 -6.21 2.68 10.53
C GLY A 152 -6.13 1.17 10.65
N PHE A 153 -5.01 0.60 10.19
CA PHE A 153 -4.73 -0.84 10.21
C PHE A 153 -3.21 -1.12 10.16
N GLY A 154 -2.84 -2.36 10.40
CA GLY A 154 -1.44 -2.78 10.30
C GLY A 154 -0.56 -2.18 11.38
N TYR A 155 0.51 -1.53 10.96
CA TYR A 155 1.46 -0.87 11.85
C TYR A 155 1.12 0.60 12.12
N ASP A 156 -0.05 1.09 11.73
CA ASP A 156 -0.49 2.46 11.98
C ASP A 156 -0.38 2.89 13.45
N PRO A 157 -0.68 2.03 14.45
CA PRO A 157 -0.52 2.38 15.86
C PRO A 157 0.94 2.61 16.30
N LEU A 158 1.91 2.14 15.53
CA LEU A 158 3.33 2.25 15.83
C LEU A 158 4.06 3.29 14.98
N PHE A 159 3.54 3.66 13.82
CA PHE A 159 4.27 4.50 12.88
C PHE A 159 3.98 5.99 13.08
N ILE A 160 5.02 6.75 13.44
CA ILE A 160 4.99 8.21 13.59
C ILE A 160 5.66 8.81 12.35
N PRO A 161 4.92 9.46 11.44
CA PRO A 161 5.50 10.08 10.26
C PRO A 161 6.32 11.31 10.64
N ASP A 162 7.38 11.60 9.90
CA ASP A 162 8.23 12.75 10.11
C ASP A 162 7.44 14.06 10.06
N GLY A 163 7.74 14.95 11.01
CA GLY A 163 7.05 16.23 11.15
C GLY A 163 5.75 16.18 11.97
N TYR A 164 5.36 15.02 12.49
CA TYR A 164 4.16 14.84 13.29
C TYR A 164 4.47 14.25 14.67
N PRO A 165 3.77 14.66 15.74
CA PRO A 165 3.95 14.10 17.09
C PRO A 165 3.10 12.85 17.36
N CYS A 166 2.23 12.46 16.42
CA CYS A 166 1.23 11.40 16.57
C CYS A 166 1.47 10.27 15.57
N THR A 167 0.96 9.08 15.90
CA THR A 167 0.98 7.92 15.01
C THR A 167 -0.07 8.05 13.90
N PHE A 168 0.04 7.26 12.85
CA PHE A 168 -1.01 7.16 11.83
C PHE A 168 -2.38 6.77 12.41
N ALA A 169 -2.41 5.95 13.46
CA ALA A 169 -3.65 5.53 14.11
C ALA A 169 -4.29 6.64 14.97
N GLU A 170 -3.56 7.70 15.29
CA GLU A 170 -4.05 8.89 16.00
C GLU A 170 -4.51 10.01 15.04
N MET A 171 -4.24 9.86 13.73
CA MET A 171 -4.64 10.82 12.69
C MET A 171 -6.07 10.56 12.21
N THR A 172 -6.73 11.62 11.71
CA THR A 172 -7.94 11.41 10.90
C THR A 172 -7.59 10.77 9.56
N PRO A 173 -8.54 10.10 8.90
CA PRO A 173 -8.30 9.53 7.57
C PRO A 173 -7.76 10.56 6.57
N GLU A 174 -8.26 11.81 6.61
CA GLU A 174 -7.86 12.90 5.71
C GLU A 174 -6.42 13.34 6.00
N GLN A 175 -6.04 13.47 7.28
CA GLN A 175 -4.67 13.81 7.67
C GLN A 175 -3.68 12.74 7.20
N LYS A 176 -3.98 11.46 7.47
CA LYS A 176 -3.16 10.34 7.02
C LYS A 176 -3.07 10.30 5.50
N GLN A 177 -4.20 10.42 4.81
CA GLN A 177 -4.25 10.40 3.35
C GLN A 177 -3.38 11.49 2.72
N ALA A 178 -3.35 12.70 3.32
CA ALA A 178 -2.58 13.83 2.78
C ALA A 178 -1.07 13.58 2.69
N ILE A 179 -0.53 12.68 3.52
CA ILE A 179 0.92 12.44 3.62
C ILE A 179 1.32 10.99 3.35
N SER A 180 0.35 10.11 3.07
CA SER A 180 0.60 8.67 3.00
C SER A 180 1.45 8.25 1.80
N HIS A 181 2.20 7.17 1.99
CA HIS A 181 2.95 6.48 0.95
C HIS A 181 2.07 6.08 -0.24
N ARG A 182 0.82 5.61 -0.01
CA ARG A 182 -0.13 5.24 -1.07
C ARG A 182 -0.53 6.43 -1.92
N ARG A 183 -0.83 7.56 -1.27
CA ARG A 183 -1.16 8.77 -2.02
C ARG A 183 -0.02 9.17 -2.94
N ARG A 184 1.20 9.24 -2.43
CA ARG A 184 2.39 9.60 -3.21
C ARG A 184 2.62 8.65 -4.38
N ALA A 185 2.47 7.33 -4.15
CA ALA A 185 2.58 6.33 -5.21
C ALA A 185 1.54 6.54 -6.33
N LEU A 186 0.28 6.81 -5.96
CA LEU A 186 -0.79 7.07 -6.92
C LEU A 186 -0.65 8.42 -7.64
N GLU A 187 -0.20 9.47 -6.96
CA GLU A 187 0.12 10.76 -7.59
C GLU A 187 1.20 10.59 -8.66
N ASN A 188 2.27 9.86 -8.34
CA ASN A 188 3.34 9.55 -9.28
C ASN A 188 2.85 8.70 -10.46
N LEU A 189 2.00 7.69 -10.21
CA LEU A 189 1.39 6.89 -11.26
C LEU A 189 0.50 7.74 -12.19
N VAL A 190 -0.39 8.55 -11.62
CA VAL A 190 -1.31 9.40 -12.39
C VAL A 190 -0.56 10.42 -13.24
N THR A 191 0.55 10.95 -12.73
CA THR A 191 1.43 11.84 -13.49
C THR A 191 1.99 11.14 -14.73
N GLN A 192 2.57 9.95 -14.55
CA GLN A 192 3.09 9.15 -15.67
C GLN A 192 1.99 8.77 -16.68
N LEU A 193 0.80 8.39 -16.20
CA LEU A 193 -0.32 8.04 -17.07
C LEU A 193 -0.83 9.22 -17.88
N ARG A 194 -0.86 10.43 -17.33
CA ARG A 194 -1.24 11.65 -18.07
C ARG A 194 -0.30 11.93 -19.23
N GLU A 195 1.00 11.75 -19.03
CA GLU A 195 2.00 11.91 -20.09
C GLU A 195 1.78 10.93 -21.24
N VAL A 196 1.36 9.70 -20.90
CA VAL A 196 1.16 8.60 -21.83
C VAL A 196 -0.20 8.66 -22.54
N TRP A 197 -1.23 9.22 -21.90
CA TRP A 197 -2.59 9.34 -22.48
C TRP A 197 -2.80 10.64 -23.25
N SER A 198 -1.84 11.57 -23.20
CA SER A 198 -1.89 12.85 -23.92
C SER A 198 -1.47 12.75 -25.39
N TYR A 199 -1.21 11.53 -25.90
CA TYR A 199 -0.81 11.27 -27.28
C TYR A 199 -1.87 10.46 -28.03
#